data_13725464fa8745e57fdc411b43fc16b6
#
_entry.id   13725464fa8745e57fdc411b43fc16b6
#
_cell.length_a   1.000
_cell.length_b   1.000
_cell.length_c   1.000
_cell.angle_alpha   90.00
_cell.angle_beta   90.00
_cell.angle_gamma   90.00
#
_symmetry.space_group_name_H-M   'P 1'
#
loop_
_entity.id
_entity.type
_entity.pdbx_description
1 polymer ?
#
loop_
_entity_poly.entity_id
_entity_poly.type
_entity_poly.pdbx_seq_one_letter_code
_entity_poly.pdbx_strand_id
1 'polypeptide(L)'
;MEQYEDQPSDLELAQMSRENPAAFGLLYRRYIDTVYRYVLVRVPSPEDAEDLTAHIFENALSSLHRFRGDSRFSTWIIQIARHRIADFYRARRHDTLDPAALDEREAPGIAPDDLGLDTVKELLTRLPRAKAEVVELRVFADLSHSEIGEMLGKSEMAIRAVFSRAMK
;
A
#
# COMPACT_ATOMS: atom_id res chain seq x y z
N MET A 1 -12.88 -33.00 -12.97
CA MET A 1 -13.31 -32.52 -11.63
C MET A 1 -12.03 -32.07 -10.92
N GLU A 2 -11.61 -30.83 -11.22
CA GLU A 2 -10.39 -30.24 -10.67
C GLU A 2 -10.60 -30.02 -9.19
N GLN A 3 -9.70 -30.59 -8.40
CA GLN A 3 -9.59 -30.37 -6.96
C GLN A 3 -9.28 -28.87 -6.75
N TYR A 4 -10.26 -28.10 -6.31
CA TYR A 4 -9.99 -26.88 -5.56
C TYR A 4 -9.30 -27.34 -4.28
N GLU A 5 -7.97 -27.45 -4.32
CA GLU A 5 -7.18 -27.57 -3.11
C GLU A 5 -7.56 -26.37 -2.23
N ASP A 6 -8.07 -26.70 -1.06
CA ASP A 6 -8.46 -25.77 0.00
C ASP A 6 -7.19 -24.98 0.43
N GLN A 7 -6.93 -23.87 -0.28
CA GLN A 7 -5.78 -23.06 0.03
C GLN A 7 -5.98 -22.42 1.40
N PRO A 8 -5.00 -22.54 2.33
CA PRO A 8 -5.14 -21.99 3.65
C PRO A 8 -5.52 -20.50 3.60
N SER A 9 -6.41 -20.08 4.48
CA SER A 9 -6.77 -18.68 4.65
C SER A 9 -5.56 -17.86 5.12
N ASP A 10 -5.62 -16.55 4.94
CA ASP A 10 -4.53 -15.66 5.41
C ASP A 10 -4.29 -15.76 6.91
N LEU A 11 -5.36 -15.97 7.70
CA LEU A 11 -5.23 -16.14 9.15
C LEU A 11 -4.53 -17.45 9.50
N GLU A 12 -4.89 -18.53 8.83
CA GLU A 12 -4.21 -19.84 9.00
C GLU A 12 -2.74 -19.73 8.60
N LEU A 13 -2.44 -19.11 7.45
CA LEU A 13 -1.05 -18.88 7.03
C LEU A 13 -0.28 -18.03 8.04
N ALA A 14 -0.89 -16.97 8.58
CA ALA A 14 -0.27 -16.13 9.59
C ALA A 14 0.03 -16.91 10.89
N GLN A 15 -0.88 -17.79 11.30
CA GLN A 15 -0.67 -18.66 12.47
C GLN A 15 0.43 -19.68 12.21
N MET A 16 0.39 -20.35 11.06
CA MET A 16 1.41 -21.35 10.66
C MET A 16 2.80 -20.72 10.54
N SER A 17 2.88 -19.47 10.12
CA SER A 17 4.15 -18.75 9.94
C SER A 17 4.93 -18.53 11.23
N ARG A 18 4.29 -18.70 12.39
CA ARG A 18 4.96 -18.61 13.70
C ARG A 18 5.93 -19.78 13.92
N GLU A 19 5.61 -20.94 13.37
CA GLU A 19 6.39 -22.17 13.50
C GLU A 19 7.10 -22.54 12.19
N ASN A 20 6.52 -22.13 11.05
CA ASN A 20 7.03 -22.44 9.72
C ASN A 20 7.14 -21.17 8.84
N PRO A 21 8.35 -20.60 8.68
CA PRO A 21 8.56 -19.41 7.85
C PRO A 21 8.13 -19.57 6.38
N ALA A 22 8.06 -20.79 5.85
CA ALA A 22 7.61 -21.04 4.48
C ALA A 22 6.13 -20.65 4.28
N ALA A 23 5.31 -20.73 5.34
CA ALA A 23 3.91 -20.28 5.29
C ALA A 23 3.81 -18.77 5.05
N PHE A 24 4.71 -17.95 5.61
CA PHE A 24 4.79 -16.52 5.29
C PHE A 24 5.12 -16.26 3.82
N GLY A 25 5.93 -17.11 3.20
CA GLY A 25 6.21 -17.04 1.77
C GLY A 25 4.96 -17.13 0.89
N LEU A 26 3.89 -17.81 1.35
CA LEU A 26 2.59 -17.82 0.67
C LEU A 26 1.86 -16.49 0.81
N LEU A 27 1.85 -15.88 1.99
CA LEU A 27 1.32 -14.53 2.20
C LEU A 27 2.09 -13.49 1.37
N TYR A 28 3.42 -13.59 1.36
CA TYR A 28 4.27 -12.72 0.53
C TYR A 28 3.85 -12.79 -0.94
N ARG A 29 3.74 -13.98 -1.53
CA ARG A 29 3.33 -14.16 -2.94
C ARG A 29 1.93 -13.66 -3.23
N ARG A 30 0.99 -13.75 -2.28
CA ARG A 30 -0.38 -13.25 -2.47
C ARG A 30 -0.44 -11.73 -2.53
N TYR A 31 0.42 -11.03 -1.80
CA TYR A 31 0.27 -9.60 -1.56
C TYR A 31 1.38 -8.73 -2.11
N ILE A 32 2.51 -9.32 -2.59
CA ILE A 32 3.66 -8.54 -3.07
C ILE A 32 3.28 -7.54 -4.15
N ASP A 33 2.54 -7.98 -5.17
CA ASP A 33 2.15 -7.12 -6.30
C ASP A 33 1.21 -5.99 -5.86
N THR A 34 0.28 -6.27 -4.95
CA THR A 34 -0.67 -5.28 -4.43
C THR A 34 0.05 -4.23 -3.58
N VAL A 35 0.93 -4.67 -2.69
CA VAL A 35 1.73 -3.76 -1.84
C VAL A 35 2.67 -2.92 -2.70
N TYR A 36 3.39 -3.54 -3.64
CA TYR A 36 4.30 -2.84 -4.53
C TYR A 36 3.58 -1.77 -5.36
N ARG A 37 2.45 -2.09 -6.01
CA ARG A 37 1.67 -1.12 -6.79
C ARG A 37 1.19 0.05 -5.93
N TYR A 38 0.74 -0.22 -4.72
CA TYR A 38 0.31 0.83 -3.79
C TYR A 38 1.47 1.74 -3.36
N VAL A 39 2.65 1.17 -3.10
CA VAL A 39 3.86 1.94 -2.75
C VAL A 39 4.35 2.74 -3.95
N LEU A 40 4.39 2.13 -5.14
CA LEU A 40 4.94 2.70 -6.37
C LEU A 40 4.26 4.01 -6.80
N VAL A 41 2.95 4.13 -6.61
CA VAL A 41 2.22 5.37 -6.92
C VAL A 41 2.44 6.47 -5.88
N ARG A 42 3.06 6.17 -4.73
CA ARG A 42 3.24 7.08 -3.60
C ARG A 42 4.68 7.53 -3.36
N VAL A 43 5.64 6.91 -4.02
CA VAL A 43 7.06 7.24 -3.86
C VAL A 43 7.66 7.73 -5.18
N PRO A 44 8.80 8.46 -5.14
CA PRO A 44 9.35 9.10 -6.34
C PRO A 44 9.83 8.10 -7.40
N SER A 45 10.49 7.02 -7.01
CA SER A 45 11.15 6.09 -7.95
C SER A 45 10.73 4.64 -7.73
N PRO A 46 10.85 3.77 -8.77
CA PRO A 46 10.69 2.33 -8.62
C PRO A 46 11.65 1.72 -7.59
N GLU A 47 12.88 2.20 -7.52
CA GLU A 47 13.90 1.75 -6.56
C GLU A 47 13.44 2.01 -5.12
N ASP A 48 12.92 3.22 -4.83
CA ASP A 48 12.31 3.53 -3.54
C ASP A 48 11.12 2.60 -3.23
N ALA A 49 10.34 2.25 -4.26
CA ALA A 49 9.19 1.35 -4.09
C ALA A 49 9.62 -0.08 -3.78
N GLU A 50 10.67 -0.59 -4.43
CA GLU A 50 11.23 -1.92 -4.16
C GLU A 50 11.78 -2.00 -2.74
N ASP A 51 12.61 -1.05 -2.34
CA ASP A 51 13.20 -0.98 -1.00
C ASP A 51 12.13 -0.89 0.09
N LEU A 52 11.17 0.01 -0.08
CA LEU A 52 10.07 0.15 0.88
C LEU A 52 9.19 -1.10 0.95
N THR A 53 8.91 -1.73 -0.18
CA THR A 53 8.13 -2.96 -0.21
C THR A 53 8.84 -4.08 0.55
N ALA A 54 10.15 -4.25 0.37
CA ALA A 54 10.95 -5.20 1.13
C ALA A 54 10.85 -4.92 2.64
N HIS A 55 11.06 -3.68 3.07
CA HIS A 55 10.94 -3.28 4.48
C HIS A 55 9.53 -3.47 5.05
N ILE A 56 8.47 -3.27 4.25
CA ILE A 56 7.09 -3.52 4.66
C ILE A 56 6.89 -4.99 5.00
N PHE A 57 7.38 -5.90 4.17
CA PHE A 57 7.25 -7.34 4.42
C PHE A 57 8.14 -7.84 5.57
N GLU A 58 9.34 -7.26 5.76
CA GLU A 58 10.16 -7.52 6.94
C GLU A 58 9.43 -7.11 8.23
N ASN A 59 8.79 -5.94 8.23
CA ASN A 59 7.99 -5.50 9.35
C ASN A 59 6.73 -6.34 9.56
N ALA A 60 6.07 -6.75 8.48
CA ALA A 60 4.94 -7.64 8.55
C ALA A 60 5.35 -8.97 9.20
N LEU A 61 6.45 -9.57 8.77
CA LEU A 61 6.97 -10.80 9.35
C LEU A 61 7.31 -10.65 10.84
N SER A 62 8.05 -9.61 11.21
CA SER A 62 8.46 -9.39 12.61
C SER A 62 7.27 -9.07 13.54
N SER A 63 6.22 -8.43 13.02
CA SER A 63 5.01 -8.07 13.77
C SER A 63 3.84 -9.03 13.58
N LEU A 64 4.04 -10.15 12.88
CA LEU A 64 2.98 -11.11 12.54
C LEU A 64 2.27 -11.69 13.79
N HIS A 65 2.98 -11.79 14.91
CA HIS A 65 2.42 -12.19 16.19
C HIS A 65 1.30 -11.27 16.70
N ARG A 66 1.21 -10.03 16.17
CA ARG A 66 0.17 -9.05 16.51
C ARG A 66 -1.04 -9.14 15.59
N PHE A 67 -0.93 -9.82 14.45
CA PHE A 67 -2.06 -10.05 13.56
C PHE A 67 -3.02 -11.06 14.20
N ARG A 68 -4.23 -10.60 14.57
CA ARG A 68 -5.25 -11.39 15.27
C ARG A 68 -6.40 -11.83 14.36
N GLY A 69 -6.45 -11.33 13.12
CA GLY A 69 -7.57 -11.59 12.21
C GLY A 69 -8.79 -10.69 12.44
N ASP A 70 -8.65 -9.61 13.25
CA ASP A 70 -9.71 -8.62 13.46
C ASP A 70 -10.02 -7.84 12.18
N SER A 71 -9.08 -7.79 11.24
CA SER A 71 -9.23 -7.29 9.89
C SER A 71 -8.66 -8.29 8.88
N ARG A 72 -8.91 -8.08 7.59
CA ARG A 72 -8.23 -8.85 6.54
C ARG A 72 -6.73 -8.59 6.57
N PHE A 73 -5.94 -9.59 6.18
CA PHE A 73 -4.48 -9.45 6.10
C PHE A 73 -4.07 -8.32 5.13
N SER A 74 -4.80 -8.16 4.01
CA SER A 74 -4.61 -7.04 3.07
C SER A 74 -4.72 -5.68 3.76
N THR A 75 -5.74 -5.46 4.57
CA THR A 75 -5.96 -4.22 5.32
C THR A 75 -4.83 -3.99 6.32
N TRP A 76 -4.41 -5.04 7.03
CA TRP A 76 -3.35 -4.96 8.02
C TRP A 76 -1.97 -4.62 7.41
N ILE A 77 -1.59 -5.29 6.29
CA ILE A 77 -0.30 -5.01 5.63
C ILE A 77 -0.28 -3.64 4.97
N ILE A 78 -1.39 -3.16 4.40
CA ILE A 78 -1.50 -1.81 3.85
C ILE A 78 -1.40 -0.75 4.95
N GLN A 79 -1.88 -1.03 6.16
CA GLN A 79 -1.65 -0.14 7.31
C GLN A 79 -0.16 -0.02 7.65
N ILE A 80 0.59 -1.13 7.60
CA ILE A 80 2.04 -1.12 7.75
C ILE A 80 2.69 -0.28 6.64
N ALA A 81 2.25 -0.48 5.38
CA ALA A 81 2.74 0.28 4.24
C ALA A 81 2.51 1.79 4.40
N ARG A 82 1.33 2.21 4.85
CA ARG A 82 1.03 3.63 5.12
C ARG A 82 1.99 4.25 6.12
N HIS A 83 2.28 3.56 7.22
CA HIS A 83 3.23 4.03 8.23
C HIS A 83 4.65 4.14 7.66
N ARG A 84 5.09 3.14 6.88
CA ARG A 84 6.42 3.14 6.26
C ARG A 84 6.61 4.23 5.21
N ILE A 85 5.60 4.51 4.41
CA ILE A 85 5.61 5.64 3.47
C ILE A 85 5.69 6.97 4.23
N ALA A 86 4.95 7.11 5.32
CA ALA A 86 5.04 8.32 6.16
C ALA A 86 6.42 8.51 6.78
N ASP A 87 7.06 7.42 7.27
CA ASP A 87 8.41 7.44 7.80
C ASP A 87 9.45 7.78 6.73
N PHE A 88 9.30 7.24 5.52
CA PHE A 88 10.16 7.55 4.38
C PHE A 88 10.17 9.06 4.08
N TYR A 89 9.01 9.70 3.99
CA TYR A 89 8.94 11.14 3.76
C TYR A 89 9.41 11.97 4.95
N ARG A 90 9.24 11.47 6.17
CA ARG A 90 9.75 12.13 7.37
C ARG A 90 11.27 12.13 7.41
N ALA A 91 11.91 10.99 7.08
CA ALA A 91 13.37 10.89 6.99
C ALA A 91 13.93 11.84 5.92
N ARG A 92 13.34 11.86 4.71
CA ARG A 92 13.78 12.79 3.63
C ARG A 92 13.66 14.27 4.01
N ARG A 93 12.68 14.66 4.83
CA ARG A 93 12.58 16.06 5.33
C ARG A 93 13.70 16.43 6.31
N HIS A 94 14.19 15.45 7.08
CA HIS A 94 15.32 15.68 7.98
C HIS A 94 16.65 15.78 7.24
N ASP A 95 16.81 15.07 6.13
CA ASP A 95 18.02 15.09 5.31
C ASP A 95 18.12 16.34 4.43
N THR A 96 16.98 16.95 4.08
CA THR A 96 16.92 18.23 3.36
C THR A 96 16.84 19.37 4.35
N LEU A 97 17.98 20.01 4.65
CA LEU A 97 18.07 21.23 5.47
C LEU A 97 17.55 22.48 4.74
N ASP A 98 16.93 22.32 3.55
CA ASP A 98 16.38 23.43 2.77
C ASP A 98 14.85 23.42 2.81
N PRO A 99 14.21 24.41 3.45
CA PRO A 99 12.74 24.53 3.49
C PRO A 99 12.09 24.75 2.11
N ALA A 100 12.87 25.18 1.10
CA ALA A 100 12.37 25.44 -0.26
C ALA A 100 12.24 24.17 -1.11
N ALA A 101 12.87 23.05 -0.73
CA ALA A 101 12.79 21.77 -1.45
C ALA A 101 11.45 21.01 -1.26
N LEU A 102 10.50 21.61 -0.55
CA LEU A 102 9.22 20.97 -0.22
C LEU A 102 8.19 21.01 -1.36
N ASP A 103 8.46 21.72 -2.45
CA ASP A 103 7.48 21.93 -3.53
C ASP A 103 7.89 21.34 -4.88
N GLU A 104 9.10 20.84 -5.02
CA GLU A 104 9.53 20.13 -6.22
C GLU A 104 9.41 18.61 -6.02
N ARG A 105 8.24 18.07 -6.39
CA ARG A 105 8.18 16.70 -6.86
C ARG A 105 9.00 16.65 -8.14
N GLU A 106 10.28 16.32 -8.03
CA GLU A 106 11.04 15.94 -9.22
C GLU A 106 10.28 14.81 -9.90
N ALA A 107 9.80 15.09 -11.12
CA ALA A 107 9.26 14.06 -11.96
C ALA A 107 10.37 13.03 -12.19
N PRO A 108 10.17 11.74 -11.87
CA PRO A 108 11.19 10.72 -12.09
C PRO A 108 11.50 10.68 -13.58
N GLY A 109 12.79 10.50 -13.90
CA GLY A 109 13.24 10.29 -15.27
C GLY A 109 12.51 9.11 -15.90
N ILE A 110 11.94 9.32 -17.07
CA ILE A 110 11.08 8.38 -17.82
C ILE A 110 11.90 7.17 -18.22
N ALA A 111 11.61 6.01 -17.64
CA ALA A 111 11.97 4.73 -18.26
C ALA A 111 10.92 4.42 -19.36
N PRO A 112 11.30 3.90 -20.54
CA PRO A 112 10.42 3.80 -21.71
C PRO A 112 9.14 2.96 -21.55
N ASP A 113 9.06 2.11 -20.52
CA ASP A 113 7.91 1.23 -20.26
C ASP A 113 6.88 1.81 -19.26
N ASP A 114 7.12 2.99 -18.69
CA ASP A 114 6.34 3.57 -17.58
C ASP A 114 5.40 4.73 -17.98
N LEU A 115 5.13 4.95 -19.27
CA LEU A 115 4.24 6.04 -19.74
C LEU A 115 2.85 6.03 -19.07
N GLY A 116 2.40 4.85 -18.61
CA GLY A 116 1.14 4.73 -17.89
C GLY A 116 1.24 5.16 -16.41
N LEU A 117 2.35 4.85 -15.73
CA LEU A 117 2.56 5.14 -14.31
C LEU A 117 2.72 6.64 -14.05
N ASP A 118 3.52 7.32 -14.86
CA ASP A 118 3.72 8.77 -14.74
C ASP A 118 2.42 9.54 -14.96
N THR A 119 1.62 9.12 -15.95
CA THR A 119 0.29 9.68 -16.18
C THR A 119 -0.62 9.48 -14.96
N VAL A 120 -0.60 8.29 -14.36
CA VAL A 120 -1.38 7.98 -13.14
C VAL A 120 -0.91 8.85 -11.97
N LYS A 121 0.40 8.94 -11.73
CA LYS A 121 0.96 9.80 -10.69
C LYS A 121 0.55 11.26 -10.89
N GLU A 122 0.65 11.78 -12.11
CA GLU A 122 0.22 13.14 -12.45
C GLU A 122 -1.28 13.35 -12.16
N LEU A 123 -2.15 12.43 -12.58
CA LEU A 123 -3.58 12.51 -12.29
C LEU A 123 -3.87 12.51 -10.79
N LEU A 124 -3.19 11.68 -10.02
CA LEU A 124 -3.33 11.64 -8.56
C LEU A 124 -2.88 12.97 -7.91
N THR A 125 -1.85 13.64 -8.45
CA THR A 125 -1.41 14.95 -7.93
C THR A 125 -2.41 16.07 -8.15
N ARG A 126 -3.26 15.97 -9.18
CA ARG A 126 -4.34 16.93 -9.45
C ARG A 126 -5.51 16.81 -8.48
N LEU A 127 -5.62 15.69 -7.78
CA LEU A 127 -6.66 15.49 -6.77
C LEU A 127 -6.24 16.10 -5.42
N PRO A 128 -7.21 16.68 -4.67
CA PRO A 128 -6.97 16.98 -3.26
C PRO A 128 -6.49 15.74 -2.52
N ARG A 129 -5.51 15.89 -1.61
CA ARG A 129 -4.85 14.77 -0.91
C ARG A 129 -5.81 13.72 -0.37
N ALA A 130 -6.90 14.15 0.29
CA ALA A 130 -7.89 13.23 0.85
C ALA A 130 -8.64 12.39 -0.20
N LYS A 131 -8.81 12.93 -1.43
CA LYS A 131 -9.41 12.18 -2.54
C LYS A 131 -8.40 11.22 -3.17
N ALA A 132 -7.17 11.69 -3.39
CA ALA A 132 -6.09 10.85 -3.90
C ALA A 132 -5.87 9.62 -3.01
N GLU A 133 -5.82 9.78 -1.69
CA GLU A 133 -5.65 8.69 -0.75
C GLU A 133 -6.77 7.63 -0.85
N VAL A 134 -8.03 8.04 -1.00
CA VAL A 134 -9.13 7.09 -1.19
C VAL A 134 -9.01 6.34 -2.52
N VAL A 135 -8.61 7.02 -3.60
CA VAL A 135 -8.37 6.37 -4.90
C VAL A 135 -7.20 5.40 -4.82
N GLU A 136 -6.09 5.81 -4.21
CA GLU A 136 -4.90 4.97 -4.02
C GLU A 136 -5.24 3.68 -3.26
N LEU A 137 -5.97 3.78 -2.15
CA LEU A 137 -6.38 2.63 -1.34
C LEU A 137 -7.38 1.72 -2.07
N ARG A 138 -8.29 2.30 -2.86
CA ARG A 138 -9.30 1.51 -3.60
C ARG A 138 -8.72 0.81 -4.81
N VAL A 139 -7.91 1.51 -5.61
CA VAL A 139 -7.46 1.05 -6.93
C VAL A 139 -6.16 0.25 -6.84
N PHE A 140 -5.19 0.71 -6.04
CA PHE A 140 -3.86 0.09 -5.98
C PHE A 140 -3.69 -0.86 -4.80
N ALA A 141 -4.34 -0.59 -3.67
CA ALA A 141 -4.32 -1.48 -2.51
C ALA A 141 -5.48 -2.49 -2.49
N ASP A 142 -6.43 -2.38 -3.43
CA ASP A 142 -7.59 -3.26 -3.58
C ASP A 142 -8.46 -3.40 -2.32
N LEU A 143 -8.56 -2.33 -1.53
CA LEU A 143 -9.40 -2.31 -0.34
C LEU A 143 -10.85 -1.94 -0.69
N SER A 144 -11.81 -2.53 0.02
CA SER A 144 -13.21 -2.17 -0.07
C SER A 144 -13.46 -0.78 0.53
N HIS A 145 -14.58 -0.14 0.19
CA HIS A 145 -14.96 1.13 0.78
C HIS A 145 -15.16 1.06 2.31
N SER A 146 -15.61 -0.09 2.83
CA SER A 146 -15.72 -0.34 4.26
C SER A 146 -14.36 -0.36 4.94
N GLU A 147 -13.40 -1.15 4.41
CA GLU A 147 -12.03 -1.25 4.93
C GLU A 147 -11.31 0.11 4.89
N ILE A 148 -11.49 0.88 3.82
CA ILE A 148 -10.96 2.24 3.71
C ILE A 148 -11.61 3.14 4.78
N GLY A 149 -12.91 3.01 5.00
CA GLY A 149 -13.64 3.74 6.02
C GLY A 149 -13.10 3.48 7.42
N GLU A 150 -12.92 2.22 7.79
CA GLU A 150 -12.31 1.81 9.05
C GLU A 150 -10.89 2.37 9.20
N MET A 151 -10.06 2.25 8.15
CA MET A 151 -8.68 2.72 8.14
C MET A 151 -8.56 4.25 8.30
N LEU A 152 -9.48 5.02 7.71
CA LEU A 152 -9.46 6.49 7.72
C LEU A 152 -10.39 7.11 8.77
N GLY A 153 -11.09 6.32 9.58
CA GLY A 153 -12.06 6.80 10.58
C GLY A 153 -13.28 7.48 9.94
N LYS A 154 -13.77 6.96 8.81
CA LYS A 154 -14.91 7.49 8.05
C LYS A 154 -15.95 6.41 7.80
N SER A 155 -17.21 6.80 7.57
CA SER A 155 -18.23 5.84 7.16
C SER A 155 -17.98 5.33 5.72
N GLU A 156 -18.38 4.10 5.44
CA GLU A 156 -18.31 3.53 4.08
C GLU A 156 -19.02 4.43 3.05
N MET A 157 -20.18 4.99 3.42
CA MET A 157 -20.93 5.89 2.55
C MET A 157 -20.14 7.17 2.22
N ALA A 158 -19.43 7.73 3.20
CA ALA A 158 -18.56 8.90 2.97
C ALA A 158 -17.41 8.56 2.02
N ILE A 159 -16.77 7.39 2.19
CA ILE A 159 -15.70 6.92 1.29
C ILE A 159 -16.24 6.72 -0.14
N ARG A 160 -17.38 6.05 -0.29
CA ARG A 160 -18.03 5.84 -1.60
C ARG A 160 -18.34 7.17 -2.30
N ALA A 161 -18.83 8.16 -1.55
CA ALA A 161 -19.10 9.49 -2.10
C ALA A 161 -17.81 10.23 -2.50
N VAL A 162 -16.72 10.10 -1.73
CA VAL A 162 -15.42 10.68 -2.07
C VAL A 162 -14.86 10.03 -3.33
N PHE A 163 -14.86 8.70 -3.41
CA PHE A 163 -14.39 7.94 -4.57
C PHE A 163 -15.17 8.30 -5.84
N SER A 164 -16.50 8.28 -5.78
CA SER A 164 -17.35 8.65 -6.93
C SER A 164 -17.08 10.06 -7.45
N ARG A 165 -16.78 11.03 -6.56
CA ARG A 165 -16.42 12.40 -6.95
C ARG A 165 -14.99 12.55 -7.46
N ALA A 166 -14.11 11.65 -7.10
CA ALA A 166 -12.74 11.66 -7.61
C ALA A 166 -12.63 11.06 -9.02
N MET A 167 -13.58 10.18 -9.39
CA MET A 167 -13.60 9.49 -10.69
C MET A 167 -14.41 10.25 -11.77
N LYS A 168 -14.94 11.43 -11.46
CA LYS A 168 -15.62 12.33 -12.42
C LYS A 168 -14.66 13.38 -12.99
#